data_bd71334436ab7ed0f7a0a094a12f7b06
#
_entry.id   bd71334436ab7ed0f7a0a094a12f7b06
#
_cell.length_a   1.000
_cell.length_b   1.000
_cell.length_c   1.000
_cell.angle_alpha   90.00
_cell.angle_beta   90.00
_cell.angle_gamma   90.00
#
_symmetry.space_group_name_H-M   'P 1'
#
loop_
_entity.id
_entity.type
_entity.pdbx_description
1 polymer ?
#
loop_
_entity_poly.entity_id
_entity_poly.type
_entity_poly.pdbx_seq_one_letter_code
_entity_poly.pdbx_strand_id
1 'polypeptide(L)'
;MPIKIQDSLPAQKILENENIFVMTEYRAMHQDIRPLHVLILNLMPTKIETETQLLRKLSNTPLQVDVEFMQTSSYKPTHVAPSHLETFYRVFDDIKDRNFDGMIITGAPLDYTKFEDVDYWDELTNIMEWSKKHVHCTLYMCWAAFAGLYYHYGIERVDREEKLSGVYKHRVLKKSSPLFRGFDDVFDCPQSRAMTVNREDVEKIPELEVLAVSDAAGVAVIKTEDSRQFFMTGHLEYDSDTLAKEYFRDLDKGMNPSIPANYFPDDDPEKKPVVRWRSAGQL
;
A
#
# COMPACT_ATOMS: atom_id res chain seq x y z
N MET A 1 -6.71 12.79 -16.51
CA MET A 1 -7.50 11.77 -17.24
C MET A 1 -7.82 10.66 -16.26
N PRO A 2 -8.91 9.89 -16.45
CA PRO A 2 -9.35 8.93 -15.45
C PRO A 2 -8.52 7.64 -15.49
N ILE A 3 -8.51 6.94 -14.34
CA ILE A 3 -8.06 5.55 -14.27
C ILE A 3 -8.89 4.67 -15.19
N LYS A 4 -8.23 3.78 -15.95
CA LYS A 4 -8.90 2.68 -16.65
C LYS A 4 -9.01 1.48 -15.71
N ILE A 5 -10.24 1.00 -15.52
CA ILE A 5 -10.56 -0.17 -14.71
C ILE A 5 -11.35 -1.18 -15.51
N GLN A 6 -11.33 -2.43 -15.07
CA GLN A 6 -12.10 -3.49 -15.68
C GLN A 6 -13.61 -3.18 -15.62
N ASP A 7 -14.33 -3.54 -16.68
CA ASP A 7 -15.77 -3.40 -16.70
C ASP A 7 -16.41 -4.21 -15.55
N SER A 8 -17.39 -3.62 -14.90
CA SER A 8 -18.13 -4.23 -13.78
C SER A 8 -17.33 -4.43 -12.48
N LEU A 9 -16.14 -3.87 -12.34
CA LEU A 9 -15.41 -3.91 -11.06
C LEU A 9 -16.25 -3.24 -9.96
N PRO A 10 -16.48 -3.89 -8.79
CA PRO A 10 -17.30 -3.32 -7.70
C PRO A 10 -16.88 -1.93 -7.24
N ALA A 11 -15.58 -1.65 -7.25
CA ALA A 11 -15.01 -0.35 -6.91
C ALA A 11 -15.53 0.80 -7.83
N GLN A 12 -15.95 0.50 -9.08
CA GLN A 12 -16.47 1.51 -9.99
C GLN A 12 -17.61 2.34 -9.38
N LYS A 13 -18.63 1.66 -8.85
CA LYS A 13 -19.81 2.34 -8.27
C LYS A 13 -19.46 3.17 -7.03
N ILE A 14 -18.51 2.72 -6.23
CA ILE A 14 -18.05 3.43 -5.03
C ILE A 14 -17.37 4.73 -5.45
N LEU A 15 -16.43 4.64 -6.40
CA LEU A 15 -15.66 5.79 -6.87
C LEU A 15 -16.55 6.82 -7.60
N GLU A 16 -17.49 6.37 -8.44
CA GLU A 16 -18.47 7.26 -9.10
C GLU A 16 -19.36 7.99 -8.09
N ASN A 17 -19.81 7.33 -7.01
CA ASN A 17 -20.57 7.97 -5.92
C ASN A 17 -19.75 9.00 -5.15
N GLU A 18 -18.42 8.88 -5.14
CA GLU A 18 -17.49 9.85 -4.56
C GLU A 18 -17.13 10.99 -5.53
N ASN A 19 -17.78 11.08 -6.71
CA ASN A 19 -17.46 11.99 -7.81
C ASN A 19 -16.03 11.82 -8.35
N ILE A 20 -15.45 10.64 -8.20
CA ILE A 20 -14.16 10.27 -8.78
C ILE A 20 -14.42 9.64 -10.14
N PHE A 21 -13.92 10.30 -11.18
CA PHE A 21 -14.13 9.81 -12.54
C PHE A 21 -13.20 8.63 -12.85
N VAL A 22 -13.79 7.49 -13.14
CA VAL A 22 -13.10 6.29 -13.62
C VAL A 22 -13.52 5.99 -15.06
N MET A 23 -12.63 5.37 -15.82
CA MET A 23 -12.88 4.96 -17.19
C MET A 23 -12.90 3.44 -17.28
N THR A 24 -13.98 2.88 -17.82
CA THR A 24 -14.04 1.44 -18.08
C THR A 24 -13.22 1.06 -19.30
N GLU A 25 -12.85 -0.20 -19.44
CA GLU A 25 -12.09 -0.71 -20.59
C GLU A 25 -12.77 -0.39 -21.91
N TYR A 26 -14.08 -0.59 -21.99
CA TYR A 26 -14.86 -0.27 -23.20
C TYR A 26 -14.69 1.19 -23.63
N ARG A 27 -14.73 2.13 -22.67
CA ARG A 27 -14.58 3.57 -22.96
C ARG A 27 -13.14 3.95 -23.32
N ALA A 28 -12.15 3.32 -22.69
CA ALA A 28 -10.73 3.61 -22.91
C ALA A 28 -10.24 3.17 -24.31
N MET A 29 -10.79 2.09 -24.88
CA MET A 29 -10.43 1.59 -26.19
C MET A 29 -10.68 2.58 -27.35
N HIS A 30 -11.39 3.67 -27.10
CA HIS A 30 -11.71 4.69 -28.10
C HIS A 30 -10.82 5.95 -27.98
N GLN A 31 -9.75 5.89 -27.17
CA GLN A 31 -8.82 7.00 -26.99
C GLN A 31 -7.41 6.61 -27.48
N ASP A 32 -6.81 7.48 -28.30
CA ASP A 32 -5.46 7.29 -28.87
C ASP A 32 -4.36 7.82 -27.92
N ILE A 33 -4.32 7.29 -26.68
CA ILE A 33 -3.36 7.67 -25.64
C ILE A 33 -2.75 6.41 -25.04
N ARG A 34 -1.40 6.33 -24.98
CA ARG A 34 -0.72 5.26 -24.25
C ARG A 34 -0.97 5.41 -22.74
N PRO A 35 -1.70 4.49 -22.08
CA PRO A 35 -1.85 4.50 -20.65
C PRO A 35 -0.55 4.07 -19.94
N LEU A 36 -0.41 4.45 -18.68
CA LEU A 36 0.55 3.83 -17.77
C LEU A 36 -0.04 2.50 -17.29
N HIS A 37 0.71 1.42 -17.41
CA HIS A 37 0.31 0.11 -16.95
C HIS A 37 0.80 -0.10 -15.52
N VAL A 38 -0.12 -0.21 -14.57
CA VAL A 38 0.16 -0.42 -13.13
C VAL A 38 -0.40 -1.76 -12.69
N LEU A 39 0.48 -2.60 -12.12
CA LEU A 39 0.13 -3.88 -11.54
C LEU A 39 -0.02 -3.73 -10.01
N ILE A 40 -1.08 -4.27 -9.43
CA ILE A 40 -1.27 -4.28 -7.97
C ILE A 40 -1.31 -5.73 -7.48
N LEU A 41 -0.23 -6.18 -6.82
CA LEU A 41 -0.24 -7.41 -6.06
C LEU A 41 -0.94 -7.14 -4.72
N ASN A 42 -2.20 -7.53 -4.65
CA ASN A 42 -3.02 -7.30 -3.48
C ASN A 42 -2.95 -8.51 -2.53
N LEU A 43 -2.20 -8.37 -1.43
CA LEU A 43 -2.04 -9.41 -0.40
C LEU A 43 -3.07 -9.28 0.74
N MET A 44 -3.88 -8.20 0.75
CA MET A 44 -4.89 -7.98 1.78
C MET A 44 -6.05 -8.97 1.66
N PRO A 45 -6.63 -9.41 2.79
CA PRO A 45 -7.83 -10.25 2.78
C PRO A 45 -9.08 -9.49 2.34
N THR A 46 -9.17 -8.18 2.65
CA THR A 46 -10.28 -7.30 2.27
C THR A 46 -10.04 -6.71 0.88
N LYS A 47 -10.10 -7.56 -0.16
CA LYS A 47 -9.71 -7.19 -1.54
C LYS A 47 -10.42 -5.92 -2.03
N ILE A 48 -11.74 -5.89 -1.99
CA ILE A 48 -12.57 -4.81 -2.55
C ILE A 48 -12.29 -3.47 -1.86
N GLU A 49 -12.09 -3.46 -0.54
CA GLU A 49 -11.76 -2.24 0.20
C GLU A 49 -10.38 -1.71 -0.23
N THR A 50 -9.38 -2.58 -0.29
CA THR A 50 -8.02 -2.22 -0.72
C THR A 50 -7.99 -1.75 -2.18
N GLU A 51 -8.72 -2.43 -3.08
CA GLU A 51 -8.90 -2.00 -4.48
C GLU A 51 -9.43 -0.56 -4.55
N THR A 52 -10.51 -0.28 -3.80
CA THR A 52 -11.15 1.03 -3.79
C THR A 52 -10.20 2.11 -3.27
N GLN A 53 -9.49 1.84 -2.18
CA GLN A 53 -8.53 2.77 -1.58
C GLN A 53 -7.38 3.12 -2.53
N LEU A 54 -6.77 2.13 -3.17
CA LEU A 54 -5.66 2.33 -4.09
C LEU A 54 -6.12 3.00 -5.40
N LEU A 55 -7.25 2.57 -5.96
CA LEU A 55 -7.79 3.18 -7.17
C LEU A 55 -8.15 4.64 -6.96
N ARG A 56 -8.68 5.01 -5.78
CA ARG A 56 -8.96 6.41 -5.42
C ARG A 56 -7.68 7.26 -5.44
N LYS A 57 -6.54 6.73 -4.98
CA LYS A 57 -5.26 7.44 -5.04
C LYS A 57 -4.73 7.56 -6.46
N LEU A 58 -4.70 6.46 -7.19
CA LEU A 58 -4.24 6.44 -8.58
C LEU A 58 -5.12 7.27 -9.53
N SER A 59 -6.38 7.58 -9.17
CA SER A 59 -7.26 8.40 -9.99
C SER A 59 -6.91 9.89 -9.97
N ASN A 60 -6.09 10.34 -9.03
CA ASN A 60 -5.71 11.76 -8.89
C ASN A 60 -4.51 12.12 -9.79
N THR A 61 -4.60 11.80 -11.06
CA THR A 61 -3.56 12.11 -12.05
C THR A 61 -4.19 12.54 -13.39
N PRO A 62 -3.58 13.47 -14.14
CA PRO A 62 -4.01 13.78 -15.51
C PRO A 62 -3.64 12.68 -16.51
N LEU A 63 -2.84 11.69 -16.13
CA LEU A 63 -2.44 10.59 -17.00
C LEU A 63 -3.50 9.49 -17.01
N GLN A 64 -3.63 8.80 -18.13
CA GLN A 64 -4.42 7.58 -18.18
C GLN A 64 -3.63 6.45 -17.52
N VAL A 65 -4.24 5.78 -16.55
CA VAL A 65 -3.66 4.65 -15.84
C VAL A 65 -4.51 3.42 -16.07
N ASP A 66 -3.90 2.36 -16.55
CA ASP A 66 -4.48 1.04 -16.72
C ASP A 66 -4.04 0.17 -15.54
N VAL A 67 -4.98 -0.24 -14.68
CA VAL A 67 -4.69 -0.97 -13.46
C VAL A 67 -5.12 -2.42 -13.60
N GLU A 68 -4.17 -3.32 -13.34
CA GLU A 68 -4.44 -4.76 -13.25
C GLU A 68 -4.17 -5.25 -11.83
N PHE A 69 -5.04 -6.13 -11.34
CA PHE A 69 -4.86 -6.77 -10.03
C PHE A 69 -4.25 -8.15 -10.18
N MET A 70 -3.33 -8.47 -9.27
CA MET A 70 -2.70 -9.77 -9.15
C MET A 70 -2.85 -10.31 -7.73
N GLN A 71 -2.97 -11.62 -7.62
CA GLN A 71 -2.92 -12.38 -6.38
C GLN A 71 -1.87 -13.48 -6.46
N THR A 72 -1.46 -14.00 -5.31
CA THR A 72 -0.64 -15.20 -5.25
C THR A 72 -1.47 -16.43 -5.61
N SER A 73 -0.87 -17.37 -6.32
CA SER A 73 -1.50 -18.64 -6.70
C SER A 73 -1.43 -19.68 -5.56
N SER A 74 -0.42 -19.58 -4.72
CA SER A 74 -0.14 -20.48 -3.60
C SER A 74 -1.06 -20.28 -2.39
N TYR A 75 -1.80 -19.16 -2.32
CA TYR A 75 -2.73 -18.86 -1.24
C TYR A 75 -4.14 -18.55 -1.76
N LYS A 76 -5.16 -19.19 -1.16
CA LYS A 76 -6.57 -18.94 -1.49
C LYS A 76 -7.23 -18.06 -0.41
N PRO A 77 -7.56 -16.79 -0.72
CA PRO A 77 -8.27 -15.92 0.20
C PRO A 77 -9.66 -16.46 0.54
N THR A 78 -10.05 -16.38 1.83
CA THR A 78 -11.34 -16.87 2.33
C THR A 78 -12.41 -15.78 2.49
N HIS A 79 -12.00 -14.51 2.40
CA HIS A 79 -12.89 -13.35 2.66
C HIS A 79 -13.45 -12.68 1.41
N VAL A 80 -13.25 -13.27 0.25
CA VAL A 80 -13.70 -12.73 -1.05
C VAL A 80 -14.35 -13.87 -1.85
N ALA A 81 -15.38 -13.55 -2.62
CA ALA A 81 -16.03 -14.54 -3.49
C ALA A 81 -15.03 -15.05 -4.55
N PRO A 82 -14.91 -16.36 -4.79
CA PRO A 82 -14.01 -16.89 -5.82
C PRO A 82 -14.24 -16.28 -7.20
N SER A 83 -15.52 -16.03 -7.57
CA SER A 83 -15.90 -15.39 -8.83
C SER A 83 -15.31 -13.98 -9.02
N HIS A 84 -15.11 -13.21 -7.93
CA HIS A 84 -14.46 -11.91 -7.98
C HIS A 84 -12.98 -12.06 -8.38
N LEU A 85 -12.30 -13.02 -7.75
CA LEU A 85 -10.87 -13.28 -8.04
C LEU A 85 -10.69 -13.79 -9.47
N GLU A 86 -11.50 -14.75 -9.90
CA GLU A 86 -11.46 -15.30 -11.26
C GLU A 86 -11.70 -14.24 -12.35
N THR A 87 -12.54 -13.25 -12.05
CA THR A 87 -12.90 -12.21 -13.00
C THR A 87 -11.86 -11.09 -13.08
N PHE A 88 -11.36 -10.62 -11.92
CA PHE A 88 -10.63 -9.36 -11.84
C PHE A 88 -9.14 -9.53 -11.52
N TYR A 89 -8.71 -10.72 -11.06
CA TYR A 89 -7.33 -10.95 -10.66
C TYR A 89 -6.60 -11.86 -11.66
N ARG A 90 -5.31 -11.56 -11.83
CA ARG A 90 -4.36 -12.42 -12.55
C ARG A 90 -3.49 -13.16 -11.54
N VAL A 91 -2.90 -14.27 -11.96
CA VAL A 91 -1.82 -14.95 -11.26
C VAL A 91 -0.48 -14.65 -11.96
N PHE A 92 0.62 -14.93 -11.30
CA PHE A 92 1.93 -14.59 -11.81
C PHE A 92 2.22 -15.17 -13.21
N ASP A 93 1.77 -16.40 -13.46
CA ASP A 93 1.95 -17.06 -14.76
C ASP A 93 1.28 -16.31 -15.93
N ASP A 94 0.21 -15.56 -15.67
CA ASP A 94 -0.50 -14.78 -16.68
C ASP A 94 0.25 -13.53 -17.12
N ILE A 95 1.20 -13.04 -16.28
CA ILE A 95 1.82 -11.71 -16.46
C ILE A 95 3.35 -11.74 -16.59
N LYS A 96 4.00 -12.85 -16.29
CA LYS A 96 5.48 -12.97 -16.18
C LYS A 96 6.26 -12.51 -17.41
N ASP A 97 5.67 -12.58 -18.59
CA ASP A 97 6.29 -12.19 -19.88
C ASP A 97 5.97 -10.73 -20.28
N ARG A 98 5.30 -9.98 -19.40
CA ARG A 98 4.85 -8.60 -19.65
C ARG A 98 5.69 -7.60 -18.86
N ASN A 99 5.65 -6.33 -19.31
CA ASN A 99 6.30 -5.22 -18.63
C ASN A 99 5.25 -4.20 -18.16
N PHE A 100 5.54 -3.54 -17.03
CA PHE A 100 4.67 -2.56 -16.39
C PHE A 100 5.44 -1.27 -16.07
N ASP A 101 4.73 -0.14 -16.10
CA ASP A 101 5.30 1.16 -15.71
C ASP A 101 5.40 1.29 -14.18
N GLY A 102 4.49 0.65 -13.45
CA GLY A 102 4.51 0.64 -11.99
C GLY A 102 3.94 -0.65 -11.40
N MET A 103 4.37 -0.95 -10.17
CA MET A 103 3.80 -2.04 -9.38
C MET A 103 3.59 -1.59 -7.94
N ILE A 104 2.48 -2.00 -7.35
CA ILE A 104 2.22 -1.86 -5.92
C ILE A 104 2.10 -3.25 -5.32
N ILE A 105 2.89 -3.51 -4.27
CA ILE A 105 2.75 -4.71 -3.44
C ILE A 105 2.16 -4.25 -2.11
N THR A 106 0.92 -4.66 -1.82
CA THR A 106 0.21 -4.21 -0.62
C THR A 106 0.72 -4.88 0.64
N GLY A 107 0.35 -4.33 1.79
CA GLY A 107 0.52 -5.00 3.07
C GLY A 107 -0.25 -6.31 3.16
N ALA A 108 0.02 -7.04 4.24
CA ALA A 108 -0.69 -8.25 4.66
C ALA A 108 -0.79 -8.26 6.20
N PRO A 109 -1.87 -8.79 6.79
CA PRO A 109 -2.04 -8.85 8.26
C PRO A 109 -1.22 -10.01 8.88
N LEU A 110 0.09 -9.99 8.68
CA LEU A 110 1.04 -11.05 9.06
C LEU A 110 2.14 -10.54 10.01
N ASP A 111 1.79 -9.60 10.88
CA ASP A 111 2.72 -8.88 11.75
C ASP A 111 3.65 -9.80 12.57
N TYR A 112 3.15 -10.94 13.04
CA TYR A 112 3.89 -11.83 13.93
C TYR A 112 4.42 -13.11 13.25
N THR A 113 4.19 -13.26 11.95
CA THR A 113 4.67 -14.39 11.16
C THR A 113 6.06 -14.08 10.61
N LYS A 114 7.01 -15.00 10.75
CA LYS A 114 8.31 -14.85 10.05
C LYS A 114 8.07 -14.86 8.55
N PHE A 115 8.90 -14.13 7.80
CA PHE A 115 8.71 -14.02 6.37
C PHE A 115 8.77 -15.38 5.67
N GLU A 116 9.72 -16.22 6.05
CA GLU A 116 9.91 -17.56 5.47
C GLU A 116 8.79 -18.54 5.82
N ASP A 117 8.04 -18.29 6.89
CA ASP A 117 6.90 -19.13 7.32
C ASP A 117 5.58 -18.73 6.63
N VAL A 118 5.61 -17.73 5.73
CA VAL A 118 4.43 -17.30 4.98
C VAL A 118 4.19 -18.24 3.80
N ASP A 119 2.98 -18.80 3.69
CA ASP A 119 2.63 -19.83 2.69
C ASP A 119 2.99 -19.47 1.25
N TYR A 120 3.00 -18.19 0.91
CA TYR A 120 3.32 -17.68 -0.43
C TYR A 120 4.69 -16.98 -0.51
N TRP A 121 5.59 -17.22 0.44
CA TRP A 121 6.88 -16.52 0.49
C TRP A 121 7.73 -16.75 -0.75
N ASP A 122 7.88 -17.99 -1.18
CA ASP A 122 8.67 -18.35 -2.37
C ASP A 122 8.09 -17.69 -3.64
N GLU A 123 6.77 -17.69 -3.79
CA GLU A 123 6.11 -17.03 -4.91
C GLU A 123 6.32 -15.51 -4.85
N LEU A 124 6.18 -14.90 -3.66
CA LEU A 124 6.38 -13.47 -3.45
C LEU A 124 7.81 -13.03 -3.78
N THR A 125 8.82 -13.77 -3.32
CA THR A 125 10.23 -13.47 -3.62
C THR A 125 10.53 -13.58 -5.11
N ASN A 126 9.96 -14.57 -5.80
CA ASN A 126 10.08 -14.70 -7.26
C ASN A 126 9.44 -13.49 -7.97
N ILE A 127 8.27 -13.02 -7.50
CA ILE A 127 7.62 -11.82 -8.04
C ILE A 127 8.48 -10.57 -7.77
N MET A 128 9.06 -10.44 -6.58
CA MET A 128 9.96 -9.34 -6.24
C MET A 128 11.19 -9.29 -7.15
N GLU A 129 11.84 -10.44 -7.42
CA GLU A 129 12.95 -10.51 -8.37
C GLU A 129 12.54 -10.20 -9.80
N TRP A 130 11.40 -10.74 -10.25
CA TRP A 130 10.84 -10.46 -11.55
C TRP A 130 10.57 -8.96 -11.72
N SER A 131 10.03 -8.31 -10.69
CA SER A 131 9.68 -6.88 -10.74
C SER A 131 10.89 -5.99 -11.04
N LYS A 132 12.09 -6.34 -10.60
CA LYS A 132 13.33 -5.58 -10.87
C LYS A 132 13.65 -5.47 -12.36
N LYS A 133 13.17 -6.41 -13.18
CA LYS A 133 13.44 -6.46 -14.63
C LYS A 133 12.25 -6.00 -15.46
N HIS A 134 11.03 -6.31 -15.01
CA HIS A 134 9.80 -6.15 -15.78
C HIS A 134 8.95 -4.94 -15.35
N VAL A 135 9.28 -4.31 -14.22
CA VAL A 135 8.56 -3.14 -13.72
C VAL A 135 9.51 -1.95 -13.61
N HIS A 136 9.08 -0.79 -14.11
CA HIS A 136 9.91 0.41 -14.04
C HIS A 136 10.09 0.88 -12.58
N CYS A 137 9.02 0.90 -11.77
CA CYS A 137 9.07 1.31 -10.37
C CYS A 137 8.13 0.46 -9.53
N THR A 138 8.58 -0.04 -8.37
CA THR A 138 7.79 -0.85 -7.43
C THR A 138 7.64 -0.13 -6.10
N LEU A 139 6.40 0.03 -5.64
CA LEU A 139 6.05 0.50 -4.29
C LEU A 139 5.68 -0.69 -3.42
N TYR A 140 6.43 -0.87 -2.34
CA TYR A 140 6.16 -1.83 -1.28
C TYR A 140 5.46 -1.12 -0.12
N MET A 141 4.30 -1.62 0.31
CA MET A 141 3.49 -0.97 1.34
C MET A 141 3.42 -1.79 2.63
N CYS A 142 3.56 -1.14 3.77
CA CYS A 142 3.39 -1.69 5.11
C CYS A 142 4.18 -3.01 5.29
N TRP A 143 3.53 -4.13 5.53
CA TRP A 143 4.17 -5.45 5.68
C TRP A 143 5.09 -5.78 4.50
N ALA A 144 4.64 -5.51 3.26
CA ALA A 144 5.47 -5.75 2.08
C ALA A 144 6.72 -4.86 2.04
N ALA A 145 6.68 -3.66 2.62
CA ALA A 145 7.88 -2.82 2.73
C ALA A 145 8.95 -3.49 3.58
N PHE A 146 8.58 -4.09 4.71
CA PHE A 146 9.51 -4.83 5.56
C PHE A 146 9.97 -6.14 4.90
N ALA A 147 9.07 -6.85 4.23
CA ALA A 147 9.40 -8.07 3.48
C ALA A 147 10.39 -7.79 2.34
N GLY A 148 10.19 -6.70 1.60
CA GLY A 148 11.09 -6.27 0.53
C GLY A 148 12.46 -5.81 1.04
N LEU A 149 12.50 -5.05 2.14
CA LEU A 149 13.75 -4.64 2.79
C LEU A 149 14.54 -5.85 3.30
N TYR A 150 13.85 -6.81 3.90
CA TYR A 150 14.46 -8.06 4.33
C TYR A 150 15.01 -8.86 3.16
N TYR A 151 14.19 -9.14 2.16
CA TYR A 151 14.55 -9.98 1.04
C TYR A 151 15.68 -9.40 0.17
N HIS A 152 15.58 -8.12 -0.20
CA HIS A 152 16.53 -7.49 -1.12
C HIS A 152 17.81 -7.01 -0.45
N TYR A 153 17.75 -6.64 0.83
CA TYR A 153 18.85 -5.94 1.52
C TYR A 153 19.26 -6.58 2.83
N GLY A 154 18.60 -7.67 3.27
CA GLY A 154 18.92 -8.34 4.52
C GLY A 154 18.64 -7.50 5.77
N ILE A 155 17.73 -6.50 5.66
CA ILE A 155 17.37 -5.67 6.79
C ILE A 155 16.33 -6.39 7.63
N GLU A 156 16.72 -6.78 8.83
CA GLU A 156 15.85 -7.47 9.79
C GLU A 156 14.76 -6.53 10.31
N ARG A 157 13.54 -7.07 10.43
CA ARG A 157 12.48 -6.38 11.13
C ARG A 157 12.70 -6.42 12.64
N VAL A 158 12.23 -5.41 13.31
CA VAL A 158 12.17 -5.36 14.78
C VAL A 158 10.70 -5.43 15.19
N ASP A 159 10.33 -6.48 15.89
CA ASP A 159 8.97 -6.65 16.39
C ASP A 159 8.71 -5.67 17.56
N ARG A 160 7.52 -5.09 17.58
CA ARG A 160 7.09 -4.18 18.63
C ARG A 160 6.30 -4.95 19.70
N GLU A 161 6.45 -4.57 20.95
CA GLU A 161 5.67 -5.14 22.06
C GLU A 161 4.17 -4.84 21.90
N GLU A 162 3.84 -3.64 21.37
CA GLU A 162 2.48 -3.22 21.11
C GLU A 162 2.31 -2.81 19.64
N LYS A 163 1.13 -3.10 19.09
CA LYS A 163 0.76 -2.66 17.74
C LYS A 163 0.75 -1.13 17.68
N LEU A 164 1.50 -0.57 16.75
CA LEU A 164 1.46 0.83 16.42
C LEU A 164 0.20 1.10 15.60
N SER A 165 -0.83 1.66 16.23
CA SER A 165 -2.09 2.04 15.59
C SER A 165 -2.37 3.53 15.83
N GLY A 166 -2.66 4.29 14.78
CA GLY A 166 -2.96 5.72 14.91
C GLY A 166 -2.45 6.56 13.76
N VAL A 167 -2.52 7.88 13.92
CA VAL A 167 -2.05 8.87 12.94
C VAL A 167 -0.85 9.61 13.54
N TYR A 168 0.28 9.51 12.86
CA TYR A 168 1.54 10.04 13.34
C TYR A 168 2.11 11.10 12.40
N LYS A 169 2.81 12.08 12.98
CA LYS A 169 3.55 13.10 12.23
C LYS A 169 4.83 12.51 11.68
N HIS A 170 5.08 12.76 10.41
CA HIS A 170 6.28 12.34 9.70
C HIS A 170 7.00 13.56 9.15
N ARG A 171 8.30 13.62 9.36
CA ARG A 171 9.17 14.70 8.89
C ARG A 171 9.89 14.29 7.61
N VAL A 172 9.78 15.10 6.58
CA VAL A 172 10.51 14.92 5.32
C VAL A 172 11.99 15.26 5.54
N LEU A 173 12.87 14.30 5.24
CA LEU A 173 14.33 14.48 5.33
C LEU A 173 14.93 15.00 4.03
N LYS A 174 14.36 14.59 2.89
CA LYS A 174 14.86 14.89 1.54
C LYS A 174 13.82 15.70 0.76
N LYS A 175 13.75 16.99 1.05
CA LYS A 175 12.80 17.94 0.42
C LYS A 175 12.99 18.08 -1.08
N SER A 176 14.19 17.79 -1.60
CA SER A 176 14.50 17.82 -3.03
C SER A 176 14.01 16.57 -3.79
N SER A 177 13.55 15.53 -3.08
CA SER A 177 13.03 14.33 -3.72
C SER A 177 11.75 14.65 -4.50
N PRO A 178 11.63 14.23 -5.77
CA PRO A 178 10.41 14.41 -6.55
C PRO A 178 9.16 13.82 -5.88
N LEU A 179 9.33 12.78 -5.06
CA LEU A 179 8.24 12.13 -4.31
C LEU A 179 7.53 13.11 -3.35
N PHE A 180 8.25 14.08 -2.79
CA PHE A 180 7.69 15.05 -1.84
C PHE A 180 7.39 16.42 -2.46
N ARG A 181 7.28 16.49 -3.78
CA ARG A 181 6.87 17.73 -4.44
C ARG A 181 5.44 18.08 -4.02
N GLY A 182 5.26 19.23 -3.37
CA GLY A 182 3.99 19.69 -2.85
C GLY A 182 3.68 19.27 -1.41
N PHE A 183 4.50 18.43 -0.80
CA PHE A 183 4.38 18.11 0.62
C PHE A 183 4.88 19.26 1.50
N ASP A 184 4.25 19.40 2.66
CA ASP A 184 4.81 20.17 3.77
C ASP A 184 6.02 19.45 4.38
N ASP A 185 6.83 20.19 5.17
CA ASP A 185 7.97 19.61 5.89
C ASP A 185 7.58 18.49 6.85
N VAL A 186 6.32 18.51 7.31
CA VAL A 186 5.72 17.51 8.20
C VAL A 186 4.33 17.15 7.66
N PHE A 187 4.05 15.86 7.54
CA PHE A 187 2.76 15.35 7.14
C PHE A 187 2.24 14.28 8.11
N ASP A 188 0.94 14.16 8.21
CA ASP A 188 0.29 13.11 8.98
C ASP A 188 0.12 11.83 8.13
N CYS A 189 0.42 10.67 8.71
CA CYS A 189 0.26 9.39 8.05
C CYS A 189 -0.28 8.32 9.01
N PRO A 190 -1.35 7.60 8.64
CA PRO A 190 -1.83 6.45 9.40
C PRO A 190 -0.79 5.33 9.46
N GLN A 191 -0.75 4.67 10.62
CA GLN A 191 0.08 3.48 10.86
C GLN A 191 -0.80 2.39 11.49
N SER A 192 -0.61 1.15 11.06
CA SER A 192 -1.26 -0.04 11.64
C SER A 192 -0.33 -1.24 11.46
N ARG A 193 0.59 -1.47 12.40
CA ARG A 193 1.61 -2.52 12.30
C ARG A 193 2.22 -2.85 13.65
N ALA A 194 2.74 -4.07 13.81
CA ALA A 194 3.48 -4.50 14.99
C ALA A 194 4.98 -4.69 14.73
N MET A 195 5.51 -4.12 13.65
CA MET A 195 6.93 -4.21 13.31
C MET A 195 7.51 -2.87 12.86
N THR A 196 8.83 -2.76 12.89
CA THR A 196 9.60 -1.62 12.39
C THR A 196 10.95 -2.10 11.85
N VAL A 197 11.78 -1.18 11.36
CA VAL A 197 13.20 -1.39 11.09
C VAL A 197 14.02 -0.32 11.80
N ASN A 198 15.26 -0.65 12.17
CA ASN A 198 16.18 0.34 12.70
C ASN A 198 16.67 1.25 11.57
N ARG A 199 16.62 2.55 11.79
CA ARG A 199 17.10 3.51 10.81
C ARG A 199 18.58 3.31 10.47
N GLU A 200 19.39 3.01 11.48
CA GLU A 200 20.83 2.78 11.31
C GLU A 200 21.13 1.59 10.39
N ASP A 201 20.29 0.54 10.43
CA ASP A 201 20.46 -0.63 9.56
C ASP A 201 20.14 -0.29 8.10
N VAL A 202 19.13 0.54 7.87
CA VAL A 202 18.81 1.06 6.53
C VAL A 202 19.94 1.96 6.00
N GLU A 203 20.47 2.87 6.83
CA GLU A 203 21.51 3.83 6.44
C GLU A 203 22.89 3.18 6.22
N LYS A 204 23.10 1.93 6.66
CA LYS A 204 24.29 1.14 6.34
C LYS A 204 24.31 0.63 4.89
N ILE A 205 23.17 0.59 4.23
CA ILE A 205 23.04 0.10 2.84
C ILE A 205 23.20 1.30 1.90
N PRO A 206 24.29 1.39 1.12
CA PRO A 206 24.59 2.58 0.30
C PRO A 206 23.51 2.86 -0.76
N GLU A 207 22.83 1.81 -1.24
CA GLU A 207 21.80 1.89 -2.26
C GLU A 207 20.46 2.42 -1.73
N LEU A 208 20.31 2.55 -0.40
CA LEU A 208 19.06 2.99 0.22
C LEU A 208 19.15 4.42 0.76
N GLU A 209 18.11 5.17 0.56
CA GLU A 209 17.94 6.53 1.06
C GLU A 209 16.67 6.64 1.91
N VAL A 210 16.81 7.05 3.18
CA VAL A 210 15.68 7.37 4.06
C VAL A 210 15.15 8.75 3.71
N LEU A 211 13.90 8.82 3.28
CA LEU A 211 13.25 10.04 2.81
C LEU A 211 12.40 10.72 3.86
N ALA A 212 11.74 9.95 4.73
CA ALA A 212 10.88 10.47 5.80
C ALA A 212 10.94 9.59 7.04
N VAL A 213 10.81 10.23 8.21
CA VAL A 213 10.84 9.57 9.53
C VAL A 213 9.78 10.17 10.46
N SER A 214 9.41 9.41 11.47
CA SER A 214 8.60 9.86 12.60
C SER A 214 9.33 9.52 13.90
N ASP A 215 9.31 10.44 14.87
CA ASP A 215 9.91 10.19 16.17
C ASP A 215 9.19 9.07 16.93
N ALA A 216 7.88 8.92 16.73
CA ALA A 216 7.05 7.89 17.35
C ALA A 216 6.95 6.60 16.50
N ALA A 217 6.88 6.74 15.16
CA ALA A 217 6.63 5.62 14.25
C ALA A 217 7.90 5.09 13.55
N GLY A 218 9.06 5.76 13.71
CA GLY A 218 10.32 5.35 13.11
C GLY A 218 10.43 5.69 11.63
N VAL A 219 11.13 4.85 10.86
CA VAL A 219 11.33 5.05 9.42
C VAL A 219 10.01 4.88 8.68
N ALA A 220 9.70 5.84 7.80
CA ALA A 220 8.42 5.88 7.11
C ALA A 220 8.52 5.65 5.60
N VAL A 221 9.46 6.29 4.94
CA VAL A 221 9.64 6.18 3.49
C VAL A 221 11.12 6.00 3.18
N ILE A 222 11.42 4.96 2.44
CA ILE A 222 12.75 4.62 1.94
C ILE A 222 12.64 4.46 0.42
N LYS A 223 13.69 4.81 -0.31
CA LYS A 223 13.82 4.49 -1.73
C LYS A 223 15.21 3.96 -2.06
N THR A 224 15.33 3.30 -3.20
CA THR A 224 16.62 3.01 -3.81
C THR A 224 17.21 4.25 -4.49
N GLU A 225 18.53 4.33 -4.59
CA GLU A 225 19.24 5.44 -5.24
C GLU A 225 18.71 5.67 -6.67
N ASP A 226 18.52 4.60 -7.44
CA ASP A 226 17.98 4.62 -8.80
C ASP A 226 16.47 4.93 -8.87
N SER A 227 15.79 5.08 -7.71
CA SER A 227 14.35 5.32 -7.58
C SER A 227 13.45 4.25 -8.24
N ARG A 228 13.94 3.01 -8.30
CA ARG A 228 13.17 1.86 -8.84
C ARG A 228 12.36 1.12 -7.79
N GLN A 229 12.73 1.24 -6.51
CA GLN A 229 11.99 0.65 -5.40
C GLN A 229 11.70 1.70 -4.33
N PHE A 230 10.47 1.71 -3.84
CA PHE A 230 10.01 2.54 -2.74
C PHE A 230 9.41 1.66 -1.66
N PHE A 231 9.73 1.94 -0.41
CA PHE A 231 9.23 1.21 0.76
C PHE A 231 8.52 2.20 1.67
N MET A 232 7.21 2.07 1.80
CA MET A 232 6.37 2.92 2.64
C MET A 232 5.74 2.11 3.77
N THR A 233 6.07 2.44 5.02
CA THR A 233 5.62 1.68 6.19
C THR A 233 4.22 2.08 6.68
N GLY A 234 3.70 3.21 6.23
CA GLY A 234 2.39 3.74 6.60
C GLY A 234 1.37 3.67 5.46
N HIS A 235 0.17 4.20 5.75
CA HIS A 235 -1.03 4.00 4.96
C HIS A 235 -1.69 5.33 4.56
N LEU A 236 -1.17 6.01 3.54
CA LEU A 236 -1.80 7.23 3.01
C LEU A 236 -3.09 6.95 2.21
N GLU A 237 -3.31 5.69 1.83
CA GLU A 237 -4.50 5.23 1.11
C GLU A 237 -5.72 5.02 2.01
N TYR A 238 -5.55 4.91 3.33
CA TYR A 238 -6.62 4.58 4.27
C TYR A 238 -7.79 5.55 4.22
N ASP A 239 -8.99 4.98 4.31
CA ASP A 239 -10.23 5.71 4.51
C ASP A 239 -10.32 6.30 5.91
N SER A 240 -11.24 7.24 6.09
CA SER A 240 -11.43 7.92 7.36
C SER A 240 -11.73 6.99 8.52
N ASP A 241 -12.35 5.83 8.27
CA ASP A 241 -12.85 4.89 9.25
C ASP A 241 -12.05 3.58 9.32
N THR A 242 -10.98 3.43 8.50
CA THR A 242 -10.21 2.17 8.44
C THR A 242 -9.62 1.78 9.80
N LEU A 243 -8.94 2.70 10.50
CA LEU A 243 -8.38 2.42 11.82
C LEU A 243 -9.47 2.17 12.88
N ALA A 244 -10.64 2.82 12.75
CA ALA A 244 -11.79 2.55 13.63
C ALA A 244 -12.32 1.13 13.41
N LYS A 245 -12.50 0.72 12.15
CA LYS A 245 -12.92 -0.65 11.80
C LYS A 245 -11.95 -1.69 12.34
N GLU A 246 -10.64 -1.46 12.22
CA GLU A 246 -9.62 -2.34 12.79
C GLU A 246 -9.73 -2.42 14.30
N TYR A 247 -9.85 -1.28 14.99
CA TYR A 247 -9.97 -1.19 16.45
C TYR A 247 -11.20 -1.95 16.96
N PHE A 248 -12.38 -1.66 16.42
CA PHE A 248 -13.62 -2.34 16.85
C PHE A 248 -13.62 -3.82 16.50
N ARG A 249 -13.11 -4.21 15.31
CA ARG A 249 -12.95 -5.62 14.96
C ARG A 249 -12.09 -6.38 15.97
N ASP A 250 -10.98 -5.77 16.43
CA ASP A 250 -10.07 -6.40 17.37
C ASP A 250 -10.67 -6.46 18.78
N LEU A 251 -11.47 -5.47 19.18
CA LEU A 251 -12.31 -5.53 20.40
C LEU A 251 -13.34 -6.66 20.33
N ASP A 252 -14.05 -6.80 19.22
CA ASP A 252 -15.08 -7.84 19.03
C ASP A 252 -14.48 -9.25 19.09
N LYS A 253 -13.21 -9.40 18.73
CA LYS A 253 -12.44 -10.65 18.85
C LYS A 253 -11.93 -10.91 20.28
N GLY A 254 -12.26 -10.06 21.25
CA GLY A 254 -11.79 -10.17 22.63
C GLY A 254 -10.31 -9.83 22.81
N MET A 255 -9.67 -9.22 21.82
CA MET A 255 -8.37 -8.60 21.97
C MET A 255 -8.53 -7.30 22.78
N ASN A 256 -7.47 -6.83 23.40
CA ASN A 256 -7.46 -5.55 24.11
C ASN A 256 -6.60 -4.53 23.36
N PRO A 257 -7.05 -4.04 22.18
CA PRO A 257 -6.25 -3.10 21.40
C PRO A 257 -6.21 -1.74 22.07
N SER A 258 -5.06 -1.06 22.00
CA SER A 258 -4.97 0.35 22.37
C SER A 258 -5.80 1.21 21.42
N ILE A 259 -6.42 2.27 21.93
CA ILE A 259 -7.13 3.25 21.09
C ILE A 259 -6.14 3.82 20.06
N PRO A 260 -6.50 3.90 18.77
CA PRO A 260 -5.62 4.47 17.75
C PRO A 260 -5.19 5.90 18.09
N ALA A 261 -3.88 6.10 18.28
CA ALA A 261 -3.32 7.36 18.75
C ALA A 261 -3.59 8.51 17.76
N ASN A 262 -3.92 9.69 18.28
CA ASN A 262 -4.18 10.92 17.51
C ASN A 262 -5.24 10.76 16.41
N TYR A 263 -6.15 9.85 16.54
CA TYR A 263 -7.14 9.51 15.52
C TYR A 263 -8.54 9.97 15.91
N PHE A 264 -9.04 9.58 17.08
CA PHE A 264 -10.29 10.07 17.59
C PHE A 264 -10.08 11.39 18.37
N PRO A 265 -11.01 12.37 18.26
CA PRO A 265 -10.97 13.55 19.10
C PRO A 265 -11.02 13.16 20.60
N ASP A 266 -10.11 13.71 21.39
CA ASP A 266 -10.00 13.46 22.85
C ASP A 266 -9.81 11.97 23.21
N ASP A 267 -9.26 11.16 22.28
CA ASP A 267 -9.11 9.71 22.38
C ASP A 267 -10.44 8.96 22.68
N ASP A 268 -11.56 9.53 22.27
CA ASP A 268 -12.91 9.02 22.47
C ASP A 268 -13.39 8.24 21.23
N PRO A 269 -13.45 6.90 21.26
CA PRO A 269 -13.84 6.09 20.09
C PRO A 269 -15.32 6.23 19.70
N GLU A 270 -16.16 6.90 20.50
CA GLU A 270 -17.54 7.23 20.12
C GLU A 270 -17.61 8.44 19.19
N LYS A 271 -16.53 9.25 19.13
CA LYS A 271 -16.43 10.42 18.25
C LYS A 271 -15.98 10.03 16.85
N LYS A 272 -16.43 10.79 15.85
CA LYS A 272 -15.97 10.59 14.47
C LYS A 272 -14.51 10.97 14.32
N PRO A 273 -13.69 10.13 13.63
CA PRO A 273 -12.30 10.44 13.39
C PRO A 273 -12.08 11.73 12.58
N VAL A 274 -10.96 12.38 12.83
CA VAL A 274 -10.54 13.57 12.07
C VAL A 274 -9.46 13.20 11.07
N VAL A 275 -9.79 13.28 9.78
CA VAL A 275 -8.85 12.98 8.69
C VAL A 275 -7.87 14.12 8.47
N ARG A 276 -6.57 13.85 8.61
CA ARG A 276 -5.48 14.81 8.41
C ARG A 276 -4.42 14.37 7.39
N TRP A 277 -4.58 13.19 6.78
CA TRP A 277 -3.61 12.60 5.84
C TRP A 277 -4.09 12.60 4.37
N ARG A 278 -5.30 13.09 4.10
CA ARG A 278 -5.88 13.03 2.75
C ARG A 278 -5.07 13.79 1.72
N SER A 279 -4.60 14.99 2.04
CA SER A 279 -3.79 15.81 1.14
C SER A 279 -2.47 15.14 0.81
N ALA A 280 -1.73 14.66 1.80
CA ALA A 280 -0.49 13.93 1.60
C ALA A 280 -0.68 12.66 0.75
N GLY A 281 -1.82 11.98 0.88
CA GLY A 281 -2.13 10.81 0.07
C GLY A 281 -2.59 11.11 -1.36
N GLN A 282 -2.68 12.39 -1.76
CA GLN A 282 -3.07 12.82 -3.11
C GLN A 282 -1.93 13.49 -3.88
N LEU A 283 -0.86 13.84 -3.21
CA LEU A 283 0.35 14.41 -3.79
C LEU A 283 1.30 13.33 -4.25
#